data_6726a2ee93f4f425877b8eff87f86986
#
_entry.id   6726a2ee93f4f425877b8eff87f86986
#
_cell.length_a   1.000
_cell.length_b   1.000
_cell.length_c   1.000
_cell.angle_alpha   90.00
_cell.angle_beta   90.00
_cell.angle_gamma   90.00
#
_symmetry.space_group_name_H-M   'P 1'
#
loop_
_entity.id
_entity.type
_entity.pdbx_description
1 polymer ?
#
loop_
_entity_poly.entity_id
_entity_poly.type
_entity_poly.pdbx_seq_one_letter_code
_entity_poly.pdbx_strand_id
1 'polypeptide(L)'
;MNIIESHLELNNYNDDLPLFTLNDQIHLAKVVKCYDGDTIHCIFKHDGKYQKFNVRLYGYDSPEMKPPKSLPNRDIEMNKAKLAKKRLEELLLNKNIYLFCGEFDKYGRLLATVKLNINDNKTINDMMIEEGHGYPYFGGTKQSNNESLE
;
A
#
# COMPACT_ATOMS: atom_id res chain seq x y z
N MET A 1 -29.87 -12.90 -8.07
CA MET A 1 -30.38 -11.57 -7.66
C MET A 1 -31.61 -11.22 -8.47
N ASN A 2 -32.66 -10.76 -7.80
CA ASN A 2 -33.85 -10.28 -8.49
C ASN A 2 -33.64 -8.81 -8.89
N ILE A 3 -33.59 -8.53 -10.19
CA ILE A 3 -33.32 -7.18 -10.71
C ILE A 3 -34.39 -6.17 -10.30
N ILE A 4 -35.67 -6.58 -10.22
CA ILE A 4 -36.77 -5.71 -9.81
C ILE A 4 -36.62 -5.28 -8.35
N GLU A 5 -36.27 -6.20 -7.45
CA GLU A 5 -36.02 -5.90 -6.05
C GLU A 5 -34.83 -4.93 -5.91
N SER A 6 -33.77 -5.16 -6.71
CA SER A 6 -32.59 -4.27 -6.70
C SER A 6 -32.95 -2.85 -7.11
N HIS A 7 -33.82 -2.66 -8.07
CA HIS A 7 -34.31 -1.34 -8.47
C HIS A 7 -35.07 -0.66 -7.33
N LEU A 8 -35.97 -1.39 -6.66
CA LEU A 8 -36.74 -0.85 -5.55
C LEU A 8 -35.85 -0.47 -4.36
N GLU A 9 -34.86 -1.31 -4.05
CA GLU A 9 -33.90 -1.02 -3.00
C GLU A 9 -33.08 0.22 -3.31
N LEU A 10 -32.55 0.34 -4.54
CA LEU A 10 -31.73 1.48 -4.94
C LEU A 10 -32.47 2.81 -4.85
N ASN A 11 -33.80 2.81 -5.06
CA ASN A 11 -34.60 4.03 -4.95
C ASN A 11 -34.62 4.64 -3.54
N ASN A 12 -34.20 3.87 -2.51
CA ASN A 12 -34.09 4.37 -1.13
C ASN A 12 -32.80 5.13 -0.87
N TYR A 13 -31.85 5.12 -1.83
CA TYR A 13 -30.54 5.74 -1.66
C TYR A 13 -30.39 6.98 -2.53
N ASN A 14 -29.58 7.91 -2.08
CA ASN A 14 -29.29 9.14 -2.79
C ASN A 14 -27.86 9.60 -2.51
N ASP A 15 -27.56 10.85 -2.84
CA ASP A 15 -26.21 11.42 -2.67
C ASP A 15 -25.77 11.55 -1.20
N ASP A 16 -26.67 11.33 -0.26
CA ASP A 16 -26.30 11.36 1.18
C ASP A 16 -25.51 10.10 1.59
N LEU A 17 -25.57 9.01 0.77
CA LEU A 17 -24.74 7.83 1.06
C LEU A 17 -23.28 8.19 0.83
N PRO A 18 -22.41 8.01 1.84
CA PRO A 18 -21.00 8.36 1.68
C PRO A 18 -20.28 7.47 0.68
N LEU A 19 -19.20 7.98 0.10
CA LEU A 19 -18.32 7.19 -0.75
C LEU A 19 -17.76 6.02 0.04
N PHE A 20 -17.60 4.88 -0.63
CA PHE A 20 -16.99 3.71 -0.03
C PHE A 20 -15.57 4.00 0.43
N THR A 21 -15.27 3.61 1.66
CA THR A 21 -13.91 3.72 2.22
C THR A 21 -13.66 2.61 3.22
N LEU A 22 -12.40 2.25 3.39
CA LEU A 22 -11.93 1.36 4.45
C LEU A 22 -11.17 2.14 5.53
N ASN A 23 -11.18 3.47 5.44
CA ASN A 23 -10.40 4.33 6.33
C ASN A 23 -10.66 4.01 7.81
N ASP A 24 -9.58 3.98 8.59
CA ASP A 24 -9.57 3.66 10.02
C ASP A 24 -9.93 2.22 10.39
N GLN A 25 -10.13 1.35 9.42
CA GLN A 25 -10.33 -0.08 9.69
C GLN A 25 -8.99 -0.80 9.87
N ILE A 26 -9.00 -1.85 10.69
CA ILE A 26 -7.84 -2.72 10.88
C ILE A 26 -8.22 -4.09 10.37
N HIS A 27 -7.42 -4.66 9.49
CA HIS A 27 -7.67 -5.99 8.93
C HIS A 27 -6.47 -6.91 9.10
N LEU A 28 -6.72 -8.14 9.52
CA LEU A 28 -5.74 -9.22 9.41
C LEU A 28 -5.73 -9.67 7.95
N ALA A 29 -4.57 -9.63 7.31
CA ALA A 29 -4.46 -9.86 5.88
C ALA A 29 -3.23 -10.73 5.58
N LYS A 30 -3.33 -11.54 4.52
CA LYS A 30 -2.18 -12.30 4.01
C LYS A 30 -1.54 -11.56 2.86
N VAL A 31 -0.24 -11.37 2.92
CA VAL A 31 0.53 -10.79 1.80
C VAL A 31 0.83 -11.89 0.80
N VAL A 32 0.35 -11.74 -0.42
CA VAL A 32 0.52 -12.74 -1.48
C VAL A 32 1.52 -12.31 -2.56
N LYS A 33 1.87 -11.02 -2.58
CA LYS A 33 2.83 -10.49 -3.56
C LYS A 33 3.41 -9.18 -3.05
N CYS A 34 4.71 -8.98 -3.29
CA CYS A 34 5.33 -7.66 -3.19
C CYS A 34 5.61 -7.21 -4.62
N TYR A 35 4.90 -6.17 -5.06
CA TYR A 35 5.03 -5.64 -6.43
C TYR A 35 6.35 -4.89 -6.58
N ASP A 36 6.67 -4.06 -5.59
CA ASP A 36 7.94 -3.34 -5.46
C ASP A 36 8.20 -3.04 -3.98
N GLY A 37 9.08 -2.10 -3.67
CA GLY A 37 9.46 -1.81 -2.29
C GLY A 37 8.42 -1.04 -1.46
N ASP A 38 7.29 -0.65 -2.05
CA ASP A 38 6.24 0.10 -1.34
C ASP A 38 4.81 -0.34 -1.68
N THR A 39 4.65 -1.37 -2.50
CA THR A 39 3.34 -1.83 -2.96
C THR A 39 3.23 -3.34 -2.84
N ILE A 40 2.17 -3.80 -2.19
CA ILE A 40 1.91 -5.22 -1.93
C ILE A 40 0.49 -5.58 -2.34
N HIS A 41 0.27 -6.87 -2.58
CA HIS A 41 -1.08 -7.41 -2.74
C HIS A 41 -1.42 -8.23 -1.52
N CYS A 42 -2.57 -7.93 -0.91
CA CYS A 42 -3.04 -8.59 0.31
C CYS A 42 -4.42 -9.17 0.10
N ILE A 43 -4.70 -10.25 0.81
CA ILE A 43 -6.03 -10.86 0.85
C ILE A 43 -6.57 -10.74 2.26
N PHE A 44 -7.78 -10.19 2.38
CA PHE A 44 -8.52 -10.21 3.63
C PHE A 44 -10.02 -10.28 3.35
N LYS A 45 -10.77 -10.63 4.40
CA LYS A 45 -12.21 -10.81 4.29
C LYS A 45 -12.92 -9.47 4.45
N HIS A 46 -13.75 -9.12 3.47
CA HIS A 46 -14.58 -7.92 3.48
C HIS A 46 -15.98 -8.29 3.00
N ASP A 47 -17.00 -7.87 3.73
CA ASP A 47 -18.40 -8.20 3.45
C ASP A 47 -18.64 -9.72 3.24
N GLY A 48 -18.01 -10.53 4.07
CA GLY A 48 -18.17 -11.97 4.02
C GLY A 48 -17.42 -12.68 2.91
N LYS A 49 -16.59 -11.96 2.12
CA LYS A 49 -15.82 -12.54 1.02
C LYS A 49 -14.34 -12.23 1.17
N TYR A 50 -13.50 -13.20 0.82
CA TYR A 50 -12.08 -12.94 0.70
C TYR A 50 -11.80 -12.21 -0.62
N GLN A 51 -11.12 -11.09 -0.52
CA GLN A 51 -10.82 -10.23 -1.67
C GLN A 51 -9.34 -9.84 -1.65
N LYS A 52 -8.79 -9.61 -2.84
CA LYS A 52 -7.41 -9.19 -3.00
C LYS A 52 -7.36 -7.69 -3.23
N PHE A 53 -6.52 -7.02 -2.47
CA PHE A 53 -6.36 -5.57 -2.51
C PHE A 53 -4.95 -5.20 -2.93
N ASN A 54 -4.86 -4.18 -3.78
CA ASN A 54 -3.60 -3.55 -4.12
C ASN A 54 -3.32 -2.48 -3.04
N VAL A 55 -2.27 -2.67 -2.26
CA VAL A 55 -1.99 -1.86 -1.07
C VAL A 55 -0.68 -1.10 -1.25
N ARG A 56 -0.74 0.21 -1.07
CA ARG A 56 0.41 1.10 -1.09
C ARG A 56 0.79 1.43 0.36
N LEU A 57 2.00 1.07 0.77
CA LEU A 57 2.46 1.41 2.11
C LEU A 57 2.60 2.93 2.23
N TYR A 58 1.93 3.50 3.22
CA TYR A 58 1.84 4.95 3.40
C TYR A 58 3.12 5.52 3.99
N GLY A 59 3.47 6.71 3.56
CA GLY A 59 4.49 7.52 4.21
C GLY A 59 5.87 7.46 3.57
N TYR A 60 6.08 6.67 2.54
CA TYR A 60 7.35 6.64 1.84
C TYR A 60 7.20 6.23 0.37
N ASP A 61 8.18 6.59 -0.44
CA ASP A 61 8.37 6.06 -1.78
C ASP A 61 9.60 5.16 -1.78
N SER A 62 9.48 3.98 -2.38
CA SER A 62 10.65 3.15 -2.67
C SER A 62 11.34 3.63 -3.95
N PRO A 63 12.64 3.27 -4.17
CA PRO A 63 13.30 3.56 -5.43
C PRO A 63 12.55 2.94 -6.61
N GLU A 64 12.59 3.60 -7.76
CA GLU A 64 11.86 3.15 -8.94
C GLU A 64 12.52 1.95 -9.61
N MET A 65 11.71 0.93 -9.93
CA MET A 65 12.16 -0.27 -10.65
C MET A 65 12.53 0.05 -12.09
N LYS A 66 11.86 1.03 -12.69
CA LYS A 66 12.07 1.45 -14.09
C LYS A 66 12.21 2.96 -14.15
N PRO A 67 13.34 3.51 -13.68
CA PRO A 67 13.56 4.96 -13.77
C PRO A 67 13.74 5.39 -15.22
N PRO A 68 13.58 6.70 -15.52
CA PRO A 68 13.75 7.20 -16.88
C PRO A 68 15.13 6.84 -17.43
N LYS A 69 15.19 6.48 -18.72
CA LYS A 69 16.45 6.10 -19.39
C LYS A 69 17.48 7.24 -19.38
N SER A 70 17.01 8.48 -19.29
CA SER A 70 17.87 9.67 -19.25
C SER A 70 18.45 9.94 -17.86
N LEU A 71 18.02 9.21 -16.81
CA LEU A 71 18.52 9.43 -15.46
C LEU A 71 19.99 8.98 -15.36
N PRO A 72 20.94 9.87 -14.95
CA PRO A 72 22.36 9.53 -14.91
C PRO A 72 22.71 8.32 -14.04
N ASN A 73 21.99 8.11 -12.95
CA ASN A 73 22.25 7.03 -11.98
C ASN A 73 21.21 5.91 -12.09
N ARG A 74 20.74 5.65 -13.30
CA ARG A 74 19.65 4.71 -13.53
C ARG A 74 19.93 3.31 -12.95
N ASP A 75 21.14 2.78 -13.17
CA ASP A 75 21.50 1.44 -12.69
C ASP A 75 21.56 1.38 -11.17
N ILE A 76 22.05 2.42 -10.53
CA ILE A 76 22.10 2.52 -9.08
C ILE A 76 20.69 2.54 -8.51
N GLU A 77 19.80 3.34 -9.10
CA GLU A 77 18.41 3.43 -8.69
C GLU A 77 17.69 2.09 -8.83
N MET A 78 17.90 1.39 -9.95
CA MET A 78 17.32 0.07 -10.18
C MET A 78 17.81 -0.96 -9.15
N ASN A 79 19.09 -0.93 -8.79
CA ASN A 79 19.63 -1.83 -7.78
C ASN A 79 19.03 -1.54 -6.41
N LYS A 80 18.87 -0.28 -6.04
CA LYS A 80 18.22 0.10 -4.79
C LYS A 80 16.76 -0.37 -4.77
N ALA A 81 16.07 -0.25 -5.90
CA ALA A 81 14.69 -0.71 -6.03
C ALA A 81 14.58 -2.22 -5.81
N LYS A 82 15.48 -3.00 -6.39
CA LYS A 82 15.52 -4.45 -6.21
C LYS A 82 15.78 -4.84 -4.77
N LEU A 83 16.69 -4.14 -4.10
CA LEU A 83 16.98 -4.38 -2.68
C LEU A 83 15.79 -4.04 -1.79
N ALA A 84 15.09 -2.96 -2.08
CA ALA A 84 13.91 -2.56 -1.34
C ALA A 84 12.80 -3.59 -1.48
N LYS A 85 12.54 -4.04 -2.71
CA LYS A 85 11.55 -5.10 -2.97
C LYS A 85 11.91 -6.39 -2.25
N LYS A 86 13.17 -6.82 -2.35
CA LYS A 86 13.65 -8.03 -1.69
C LYS A 86 13.47 -7.95 -0.19
N ARG A 87 13.79 -6.79 0.42
CA ARG A 87 13.62 -6.60 1.85
C ARG A 87 12.16 -6.71 2.25
N LEU A 88 11.26 -6.09 1.50
CA LEU A 88 9.83 -6.16 1.77
C LEU A 88 9.33 -7.60 1.65
N GLU A 89 9.82 -8.36 0.65
CA GLU A 89 9.49 -9.77 0.53
C GLU A 89 9.96 -10.59 1.73
N GLU A 90 11.18 -10.34 2.20
CA GLU A 90 11.70 -11.02 3.39
C GLU A 90 10.84 -10.73 4.63
N LEU A 91 10.35 -9.51 4.77
CA LEU A 91 9.54 -9.11 5.91
C LEU A 91 8.11 -9.62 5.84
N LEU A 92 7.49 -9.62 4.66
CA LEU A 92 6.04 -9.75 4.54
C LEU A 92 5.53 -10.90 3.69
N LEU A 93 6.29 -11.36 2.69
CA LEU A 93 5.74 -12.28 1.70
C LEU A 93 5.22 -13.57 2.34
N ASN A 94 3.98 -13.93 2.00
CA ASN A 94 3.27 -15.11 2.51
C ASN A 94 3.00 -15.07 4.02
N LYS A 95 3.12 -13.92 4.66
CA LYS A 95 2.82 -13.75 6.08
C LYS A 95 1.45 -13.12 6.28
N ASN A 96 0.85 -13.41 7.42
CA ASN A 96 -0.34 -12.72 7.90
C ASN A 96 0.13 -11.47 8.65
N ILE A 97 -0.45 -10.35 8.30
CA ILE A 97 -0.08 -9.03 8.83
C ILE A 97 -1.32 -8.27 9.26
N TYR A 98 -1.13 -7.16 9.95
CA TYR A 98 -2.21 -6.23 10.29
C TYR A 98 -2.09 -5.00 9.42
N LEU A 99 -3.17 -4.71 8.67
CA LEU A 99 -3.31 -3.51 7.85
C LEU A 99 -4.09 -2.47 8.63
N PHE A 100 -3.48 -1.32 8.86
CA PHE A 100 -4.15 -0.14 9.39
C PHE A 100 -4.50 0.72 8.20
N CYS A 101 -5.76 0.66 7.77
CA CYS A 101 -6.20 1.21 6.50
C CYS A 101 -6.40 2.71 6.56
N GLY A 102 -5.91 3.41 5.53
CA GLY A 102 -6.24 4.79 5.23
C GLY A 102 -7.21 4.86 4.05
N GLU A 103 -7.16 5.96 3.32
CA GLU A 103 -7.97 6.15 2.13
C GLU A 103 -7.41 5.41 0.92
N PHE A 104 -8.22 5.23 -0.10
CA PHE A 104 -7.73 4.82 -1.42
C PHE A 104 -7.05 6.00 -2.09
N ASP A 105 -5.94 5.74 -2.80
CA ASP A 105 -5.30 6.78 -3.59
C ASP A 105 -6.01 6.96 -4.94
N LYS A 106 -5.56 7.93 -5.74
CA LYS A 106 -6.18 8.24 -7.04
C LYS A 106 -6.05 7.11 -8.07
N TYR A 107 -5.18 6.14 -7.80
CA TYR A 107 -4.99 4.96 -8.66
C TYR A 107 -5.76 3.75 -8.16
N GLY A 108 -6.55 3.89 -7.11
CA GLY A 108 -7.33 2.80 -6.53
C GLY A 108 -6.57 1.89 -5.59
N ARG A 109 -5.35 2.26 -5.18
CA ARG A 109 -4.60 1.49 -4.20
C ARG A 109 -5.01 1.91 -2.79
N LEU A 110 -5.14 0.94 -1.91
CA LEU A 110 -5.43 1.19 -0.51
C LEU A 110 -4.15 1.67 0.19
N LEU A 111 -4.16 2.88 0.72
CA LEU A 111 -3.05 3.37 1.53
C LEU A 111 -3.13 2.73 2.91
N ALA A 112 -2.03 2.19 3.40
CA ALA A 112 -2.04 1.50 4.68
C ALA A 112 -0.71 1.57 5.41
N THR A 113 -0.81 1.41 6.72
CA THR A 113 0.32 1.16 7.60
C THR A 113 0.29 -0.31 7.98
N VAL A 114 1.45 -0.95 7.98
CA VAL A 114 1.57 -2.40 8.16
C VAL A 114 2.31 -2.72 9.44
N LYS A 115 1.75 -3.63 10.24
CA LYS A 115 2.41 -4.18 11.43
C LYS A 115 2.38 -5.70 11.37
N LEU A 116 3.45 -6.33 11.84
CA LEU A 116 3.50 -7.80 11.96
C LEU A 116 2.66 -8.28 13.13
N ASN A 117 2.68 -7.55 14.23
CA ASN A 117 1.85 -7.81 15.42
C ASN A 117 1.09 -6.54 15.75
N ILE A 118 -0.15 -6.68 16.19
CA ILE A 118 -1.04 -5.54 16.39
C ILE A 118 -0.51 -4.53 17.42
N ASN A 119 0.26 -5.01 18.39
CA ASN A 119 0.81 -4.16 19.47
C ASN A 119 2.23 -3.67 19.19
N ASP A 120 2.76 -3.89 18.00
CA ASP A 120 4.10 -3.40 17.65
C ASP A 120 4.12 -1.86 17.67
N ASN A 121 5.16 -1.30 18.28
CA ASN A 121 5.36 0.15 18.27
C ASN A 121 5.91 0.63 16.94
N LYS A 122 6.69 -0.21 16.27
CA LYS A 122 7.31 0.11 14.98
C LYS A 122 6.55 -0.56 13.86
N THR A 123 6.24 0.21 12.82
CA THR A 123 5.57 -0.29 11.63
C THR A 123 6.60 -0.78 10.61
N ILE A 124 6.14 -1.60 9.67
CA ILE A 124 6.97 -1.99 8.52
C ILE A 124 7.32 -0.75 7.69
N ASN A 125 6.38 0.19 7.55
CA ASN A 125 6.61 1.47 6.88
C ASN A 125 7.83 2.20 7.47
N ASP A 126 7.89 2.30 8.79
CA ASP A 126 9.02 2.92 9.50
C ASP A 126 10.32 2.16 9.25
N MET A 127 10.27 0.83 9.30
CA MET A 127 11.46 0.00 9.08
C MET A 127 12.06 0.20 7.69
N MET A 128 11.22 0.30 6.67
CA MET A 128 11.68 0.51 5.30
C MET A 128 12.40 1.86 5.16
N ILE A 129 11.92 2.90 5.83
CA ILE A 129 12.57 4.21 5.85
C ILE A 129 13.89 4.14 6.61
N GLU A 130 13.87 3.58 7.81
CA GLU A 130 15.06 3.48 8.67
C GLU A 130 16.19 2.65 8.05
N GLU A 131 15.83 1.60 7.31
CA GLU A 131 16.82 0.75 6.64
C GLU A 131 17.31 1.33 5.30
N GLY A 132 16.83 2.52 4.94
CA GLY A 132 17.26 3.19 3.71
C GLY A 132 16.59 2.70 2.44
N HIS A 133 15.48 1.98 2.56
CA HIS A 133 14.73 1.44 1.42
C HIS A 133 13.58 2.33 0.98
N GLY A 134 13.32 3.41 1.69
CA GLY A 134 12.24 4.33 1.39
C GLY A 134 12.60 5.78 1.68
N TYR A 135 12.08 6.68 0.87
CA TYR A 135 12.20 8.13 1.04
C TYR A 135 10.88 8.64 1.62
N PRO A 136 10.89 9.40 2.74
CA PRO A 136 9.63 9.90 3.30
C PRO A 136 8.81 10.65 2.25
N TYR A 137 7.52 10.32 2.17
CA TYR A 137 6.61 10.93 1.20
C TYR A 137 5.17 10.83 1.72
N PHE A 138 4.52 11.98 1.89
CA PHE A 138 3.16 12.05 2.43
C PHE A 138 2.19 12.75 1.47
N GLY A 139 2.50 12.72 0.17
CA GLY A 139 1.79 13.43 -0.87
C GLY A 139 2.59 14.63 -1.37
N GLY A 140 2.23 15.18 -2.52
CA GLY A 140 2.94 16.28 -3.15
C GLY A 140 4.03 15.83 -4.12
N THR A 141 5.11 16.60 -4.23
CA THR A 141 6.19 16.30 -5.16
C THR A 141 7.08 15.20 -4.61
N LYS A 142 7.36 14.18 -5.43
CA LYS A 142 8.26 13.08 -5.08
C LYS A 142 9.69 13.59 -4.94
N GLN A 143 10.36 13.20 -3.84
CA GLN A 143 11.75 13.57 -3.59
C GLN A 143 12.69 12.66 -4.38
N SER A 144 13.84 13.24 -4.79
CA SER A 144 14.92 12.48 -5.40
C SER A 144 15.80 11.87 -4.31
N ASN A 145 16.67 10.90 -4.70
CA ASN A 145 17.66 10.33 -3.79
C ASN A 145 18.55 11.39 -3.14
N ASN A 146 18.96 12.40 -3.92
CA ASN A 146 19.87 13.42 -3.41
C ASN A 146 19.20 14.28 -2.34
N GLU A 147 17.94 14.60 -2.52
CA GLU A 147 17.18 15.38 -1.55
C GLU A 147 16.92 14.61 -0.26
N SER A 148 16.66 13.31 -0.37
CA SER A 148 16.36 12.49 0.80
C SER A 148 17.58 12.18 1.67
N LEU A 149 18.80 12.38 1.15
CA LEU A 149 20.04 12.16 1.90
C LEU A 149 20.53 13.42 2.61
N GLU A 150 19.96 14.54 2.31
CA GLU A 150 20.26 15.81 2.96
C GLU A 150 19.47 15.94 4.28
#